data_4d6060c3e064ef8dc7fa5f84547bd58d
#
_entry.id   4d6060c3e064ef8dc7fa5f84547bd58d
#
_cell.length_a   1.000
_cell.length_b   1.000
_cell.length_c   1.000
_cell.angle_alpha   90.00
_cell.angle_beta   90.00
_cell.angle_gamma   90.00
#
_symmetry.space_group_name_H-M   'P 1'
#
loop_
_entity.id
_entity.type
_entity.pdbx_description
1 polymer ?
#
loop_
_entity_poly.entity_id
_entity_poly.type
_entity_poly.pdbx_seq_one_letter_code
_entity_poly.pdbx_strand_id
1 'polypeptide(L)'
;MLLTREPSEKLDPRVRRTRRLLQQALTELMAEKNFRSITVQDIAERATVNRVTFYAHFADKNALLEYTIREGFRQRLRSRLPQESPYTAENLAQLLKTVCEFLSEMGSQCPPPHGQMEPLMEKQIKAEVYQVLWAWLADSPPSPNGRGPLPEQAAMVTAWSIYGAAVQWSQQERRQPVEAFVEQVLPILLAGLHPPAGSASIGGGAASPARPARRGR
;
A
#
# COMPACT_ATOMS: atom_id res chain seq x y z
N MET A 1 7.41 7.00 16.83
CA MET A 1 8.77 6.83 16.29
C MET A 1 8.75 5.66 15.35
N LEU A 2 9.08 5.84 14.08
CA LEU A 2 9.27 4.80 13.07
C LEU A 2 8.22 4.73 11.96
N LEU A 3 8.08 5.79 11.18
CA LEU A 3 8.30 5.60 9.76
C LEU A 3 9.80 5.30 9.67
N THR A 4 10.17 4.06 9.39
CA THR A 4 11.56 3.64 9.32
C THR A 4 12.29 4.66 8.47
N ARG A 5 13.20 5.40 9.11
CA ARG A 5 14.06 6.39 8.48
C ARG A 5 14.85 5.63 7.43
N GLU A 6 14.28 5.62 6.21
CA GLU A 6 14.85 4.90 5.08
C GLU A 6 16.30 5.36 4.85
N PRO A 7 17.15 4.48 4.34
CA PRO A 7 18.49 4.83 3.92
C PRO A 7 18.57 6.01 2.95
N SER A 8 17.43 6.41 2.37
CA SER A 8 17.36 7.52 1.40
C SER A 8 17.71 8.89 1.99
N GLU A 9 17.46 9.12 3.29
CA GLU A 9 17.89 10.38 3.94
C GLU A 9 19.39 10.47 4.18
N LYS A 10 20.11 9.33 4.20
CA LYS A 10 21.56 9.26 4.32
C LYS A 10 22.28 9.13 2.97
N LEU A 11 21.54 9.06 1.86
CA LEU A 11 22.13 8.97 0.54
C LEU A 11 22.83 10.28 0.17
N ASP A 12 24.05 10.14 -0.40
CA ASP A 12 24.78 11.27 -0.99
C ASP A 12 23.86 12.13 -1.85
N PRO A 13 23.89 13.46 -1.71
CA PRO A 13 23.08 14.38 -2.53
C PRO A 13 23.18 14.14 -4.03
N ARG A 14 24.33 13.68 -4.53
CA ARG A 14 24.54 13.30 -5.92
C ARG A 14 23.71 12.09 -6.33
N VAL A 15 23.69 11.06 -5.47
CA VAL A 15 22.90 9.84 -5.67
C VAL A 15 21.41 10.19 -5.72
N ARG A 16 20.93 11.02 -4.78
CA ARG A 16 19.52 11.49 -4.77
C ARG A 16 19.16 12.28 -6.03
N ARG A 17 20.05 13.16 -6.49
CA ARG A 17 19.84 13.93 -7.72
C ARG A 17 19.72 13.02 -8.93
N THR A 18 20.64 12.06 -9.09
CA THR A 18 20.62 11.13 -10.21
C THR A 18 19.36 10.28 -10.23
N ARG A 19 18.96 9.70 -9.05
CA ARG A 19 17.72 8.93 -8.95
C ARG A 19 16.49 9.75 -9.34
N ARG A 20 16.43 11.02 -8.93
CA ARG A 20 15.32 11.92 -9.29
C ARG A 20 15.29 12.20 -10.79
N LEU A 21 16.44 12.41 -11.45
CA LEU A 21 16.50 12.60 -12.90
C LEU A 21 16.01 11.35 -13.65
N LEU A 22 16.44 10.16 -13.23
CA LEU A 22 15.99 8.90 -13.83
C LEU A 22 14.48 8.66 -13.62
N GLN A 23 13.96 8.97 -12.43
CA GLN A 23 12.54 8.89 -12.13
C GLN A 23 11.71 9.84 -13.00
N GLN A 24 12.13 11.10 -13.12
CA GLN A 24 11.48 12.08 -13.96
C GLN A 24 11.49 11.64 -15.44
N ALA A 25 12.62 11.20 -15.94
CA ALA A 25 12.77 10.70 -17.31
C ALA A 25 11.82 9.52 -17.59
N LEU A 26 11.70 8.58 -16.66
CA LEU A 26 10.75 7.46 -16.77
C LEU A 26 9.31 7.96 -16.83
N THR A 27 8.92 8.87 -15.94
CA THR A 27 7.56 9.43 -15.88
C THR A 27 7.19 10.15 -17.18
N GLU A 28 8.10 10.96 -17.73
CA GLU A 28 7.91 11.64 -19.01
C GLU A 28 7.75 10.65 -20.18
N LEU A 29 8.61 9.64 -20.24
CA LEU A 29 8.53 8.60 -21.26
C LEU A 29 7.24 7.77 -21.18
N MET A 30 6.74 7.51 -19.98
CA MET A 30 5.47 6.79 -19.78
C MET A 30 4.25 7.60 -20.23
N ALA A 31 4.33 8.92 -20.25
CA ALA A 31 3.29 9.77 -20.83
C ALA A 31 3.30 9.75 -22.37
N GLU A 32 4.44 9.42 -22.99
CA GLU A 32 4.62 9.43 -24.45
C GLU A 32 4.41 8.04 -25.08
N LYS A 33 4.80 6.96 -24.39
CA LYS A 33 4.76 5.59 -24.92
C LYS A 33 4.56 4.53 -23.84
N ASN A 34 4.09 3.35 -24.28
CA ASN A 34 3.88 2.23 -23.37
C ASN A 34 5.18 1.82 -22.68
N PHE A 35 5.12 1.51 -21.39
CA PHE A 35 6.26 1.08 -20.57
C PHE A 35 7.04 -0.10 -21.18
N ARG A 36 6.36 -1.03 -21.86
CA ARG A 36 7.03 -2.16 -22.54
C ARG A 36 8.04 -1.71 -23.59
N SER A 37 7.73 -0.66 -24.33
CA SER A 37 8.59 -0.12 -25.38
C SER A 37 9.70 0.81 -24.87
N ILE A 38 9.63 1.21 -23.60
CA ILE A 38 10.68 2.03 -22.99
C ILE A 38 11.90 1.15 -22.69
N THR A 39 13.07 1.60 -23.15
CA THR A 39 14.37 0.96 -22.91
C THR A 39 15.18 1.71 -21.87
N VAL A 40 16.18 1.04 -21.27
CA VAL A 40 17.16 1.72 -20.41
C VAL A 40 17.91 2.83 -21.15
N GLN A 41 18.14 2.64 -22.46
CA GLN A 41 18.75 3.66 -23.30
C GLN A 41 17.89 4.92 -23.37
N ASP A 42 16.59 4.79 -23.64
CA ASP A 42 15.67 5.93 -23.69
C ASP A 42 15.68 6.71 -22.37
N ILE A 43 15.66 5.97 -21.25
CA ILE A 43 15.64 6.59 -19.91
C ILE A 43 16.95 7.33 -19.64
N ALA A 44 18.10 6.72 -19.95
CA ALA A 44 19.42 7.32 -19.73
C ALA A 44 19.60 8.59 -20.59
N GLU A 45 19.21 8.54 -21.87
CA GLU A 45 19.23 9.69 -22.78
C GLU A 45 18.33 10.83 -22.28
N ARG A 46 17.08 10.52 -21.92
CA ARG A 46 16.14 11.51 -21.40
C ARG A 46 16.62 12.13 -20.09
N ALA A 47 17.23 11.35 -19.22
CA ALA A 47 17.81 11.80 -17.95
C ALA A 47 19.16 12.52 -18.12
N THR A 48 19.73 12.53 -19.32
CA THR A 48 21.07 13.08 -19.64
C THR A 48 22.15 12.43 -18.77
N VAL A 49 22.09 11.10 -18.62
CA VAL A 49 23.10 10.31 -17.90
C VAL A 49 23.61 9.16 -18.76
N ASN A 50 24.77 8.59 -18.40
CA ASN A 50 25.28 7.41 -19.08
C ASN A 50 24.53 6.15 -18.61
N ARG A 51 24.38 5.13 -19.49
CA ARG A 51 23.83 3.80 -19.13
C ARG A 51 24.55 3.15 -17.94
N VAL A 52 25.87 3.32 -17.83
CA VAL A 52 26.63 2.82 -16.67
C VAL A 52 26.14 3.47 -15.39
N THR A 53 25.84 4.78 -15.44
CA THR A 53 25.25 5.51 -14.31
C THR A 53 23.85 4.97 -13.96
N PHE A 54 23.02 4.64 -14.95
CA PHE A 54 21.74 3.99 -14.71
C PHE A 54 21.92 2.69 -13.91
N TYR A 55 22.79 1.78 -14.39
CA TYR A 55 23.01 0.49 -13.76
C TYR A 55 23.70 0.57 -12.37
N ALA A 56 24.39 1.67 -12.09
CA ALA A 56 24.90 1.95 -10.72
C ALA A 56 23.77 2.25 -9.72
N HIS A 57 22.55 2.61 -10.20
CA HIS A 57 21.43 2.96 -9.34
C HIS A 57 20.28 1.94 -9.37
N PHE A 58 20.03 1.30 -10.51
CA PHE A 58 18.92 0.38 -10.72
C PHE A 58 19.36 -0.82 -11.57
N ALA A 59 18.96 -2.02 -11.15
CA ALA A 59 19.29 -3.25 -11.88
C ALA A 59 18.67 -3.27 -13.30
N ASP A 60 17.44 -2.76 -13.42
CA ASP A 60 16.70 -2.67 -14.68
C ASP A 60 15.62 -1.58 -14.61
N LYS A 61 14.85 -1.44 -15.68
CA LYS A 61 13.74 -0.47 -15.74
C LYS A 61 12.58 -0.80 -14.81
N ASN A 62 12.40 -2.07 -14.42
CA ASN A 62 11.34 -2.46 -13.49
C ASN A 62 11.72 -2.02 -12.07
N ALA A 63 12.99 -2.15 -11.68
CA ALA A 63 13.51 -1.65 -10.40
C ALA A 63 13.34 -0.12 -10.30
N LEU A 64 13.56 0.62 -11.39
CA LEU A 64 13.29 2.06 -11.43
C LEU A 64 11.80 2.35 -11.34
N LEU A 65 10.94 1.58 -12.01
CA LEU A 65 9.48 1.72 -11.93
C LEU A 65 8.97 1.47 -10.51
N GLU A 66 9.40 0.38 -9.86
CA GLU A 66 9.07 0.09 -8.45
C GLU A 66 9.47 1.25 -7.52
N TYR A 67 10.67 1.76 -7.71
CA TYR A 67 11.15 2.93 -6.97
C TYR A 67 10.27 4.17 -7.22
N THR A 68 9.91 4.43 -8.48
CA THR A 68 9.09 5.58 -8.89
C THR A 68 7.69 5.52 -8.26
N ILE A 69 7.03 4.36 -8.33
CA ILE A 69 5.71 4.14 -7.72
C ILE A 69 5.80 4.37 -6.20
N ARG A 70 6.76 3.73 -5.55
CA ARG A 70 6.94 3.83 -4.10
C ARG A 70 7.19 5.26 -3.64
N GLU A 71 8.15 5.97 -4.26
CA GLU A 71 8.47 7.34 -3.88
C GLU A 71 7.32 8.32 -4.18
N GLY A 72 6.64 8.16 -5.31
CA GLY A 72 5.47 8.96 -5.65
C GLY A 72 4.35 8.78 -4.62
N PHE A 73 4.05 7.54 -4.23
CA PHE A 73 3.04 7.25 -3.22
C PHE A 73 3.45 7.75 -1.83
N ARG A 74 4.71 7.54 -1.41
CA ARG A 74 5.25 8.07 -0.15
C ARG A 74 5.16 9.59 -0.08
N GLN A 75 5.49 10.28 -1.16
CA GLN A 75 5.37 11.74 -1.21
C GLN A 75 3.92 12.17 -1.03
N ARG A 76 2.96 11.47 -1.65
CA ARG A 76 1.54 11.73 -1.50
C ARG A 76 1.07 11.49 -0.05
N LEU A 77 1.50 10.40 0.57
CA LEU A 77 1.21 10.12 1.98
C LEU A 77 1.74 11.23 2.89
N ARG A 78 3.01 11.62 2.74
CA ARG A 78 3.63 12.69 3.55
C ARG A 78 2.93 14.04 3.40
N SER A 79 2.38 14.34 2.22
CA SER A 79 1.67 15.62 2.01
C SER A 79 0.28 15.66 2.64
N ARG A 80 -0.30 14.49 2.96
CA ARG A 80 -1.68 14.37 3.43
C ARG A 80 -1.83 13.83 4.83
N LEU A 81 -0.86 13.05 5.29
CA LEU A 81 -0.81 12.50 6.64
C LEU A 81 0.38 13.11 7.37
N PRO A 82 0.17 13.80 8.52
CA PRO A 82 1.26 14.27 9.37
C PRO A 82 2.18 13.12 9.77
N GLN A 83 3.48 13.40 9.97
CA GLN A 83 4.49 12.36 10.27
C GLN A 83 4.22 11.60 11.58
N GLU A 84 3.55 12.22 12.53
CA GLU A 84 3.18 11.66 13.84
C GLU A 84 1.65 11.52 13.96
N SER A 85 0.98 11.12 12.87
CA SER A 85 -0.47 10.94 12.91
C SER A 85 -0.82 9.76 13.83
N PRO A 86 -1.69 9.97 14.83
CA PRO A 86 -2.25 8.87 15.60
C PRO A 86 -3.25 8.07 14.75
N TYR A 87 -3.55 6.85 15.19
CA TYR A 87 -4.67 6.11 14.64
C TYR A 87 -5.98 6.79 15.00
N THR A 88 -6.64 7.40 14.03
CA THR A 88 -7.99 7.99 14.14
C THR A 88 -8.82 7.63 12.92
N ALA A 89 -10.15 7.75 13.03
CA ALA A 89 -11.05 7.54 11.91
C ALA A 89 -10.76 8.50 10.75
N GLU A 90 -10.41 9.76 11.07
CA GLU A 90 -10.07 10.78 10.08
C GLU A 90 -8.79 10.44 9.32
N ASN A 91 -7.75 9.98 10.03
CA ASN A 91 -6.49 9.58 9.40
C ASN A 91 -6.66 8.32 8.54
N LEU A 92 -7.48 7.37 8.98
CA LEU A 92 -7.83 6.17 8.19
C LEU A 92 -8.63 6.55 6.93
N ALA A 93 -9.60 7.47 7.05
CA ALA A 93 -10.34 8.01 5.91
C ALA A 93 -9.41 8.71 4.92
N GLN A 94 -8.47 9.53 5.42
CA GLN A 94 -7.49 10.22 4.60
C GLN A 94 -6.53 9.25 3.90
N LEU A 95 -6.13 8.15 4.56
CA LEU A 95 -5.32 7.10 3.98
C LEU A 95 -6.07 6.42 2.82
N LEU A 96 -7.32 5.98 3.05
CA LEU A 96 -8.16 5.37 2.01
C LEU A 96 -8.34 6.32 0.82
N LYS A 97 -8.69 7.58 1.08
CA LYS A 97 -8.83 8.62 0.04
C LYS A 97 -7.55 8.77 -0.77
N THR A 98 -6.39 8.82 -0.10
CA THR A 98 -5.08 8.96 -0.75
C THR A 98 -4.78 7.79 -1.69
N VAL A 99 -5.11 6.55 -1.29
CA VAL A 99 -4.93 5.36 -2.15
C VAL A 99 -5.86 5.43 -3.37
N CYS A 100 -7.14 5.77 -3.16
CA CYS A 100 -8.11 5.90 -4.26
C CYS A 100 -7.66 6.90 -5.33
N GLU A 101 -7.28 8.09 -4.91
CA GLU A 101 -6.85 9.15 -5.82
C GLU A 101 -5.54 8.81 -6.52
N PHE A 102 -4.58 8.21 -5.81
CA PHE A 102 -3.31 7.79 -6.41
C PHE A 102 -3.52 6.74 -7.50
N LEU A 103 -4.35 5.72 -7.25
CA LEU A 103 -4.68 4.70 -8.25
C LEU A 103 -5.42 5.29 -9.46
N SER A 104 -6.35 6.22 -9.22
CA SER A 104 -7.08 6.90 -10.29
C SER A 104 -6.16 7.74 -11.18
N GLU A 105 -5.23 8.49 -10.60
CA GLU A 105 -4.24 9.28 -11.33
C GLU A 105 -3.31 8.39 -12.17
N MET A 106 -2.80 7.32 -11.58
CA MET A 106 -1.95 6.35 -12.29
C MET A 106 -2.69 5.69 -13.45
N GLY A 107 -3.96 5.33 -13.27
CA GLY A 107 -4.80 4.76 -14.32
C GLY A 107 -5.06 5.72 -15.48
N SER A 108 -5.16 7.02 -15.22
CA SER A 108 -5.37 8.04 -16.25
C SER A 108 -4.09 8.38 -17.02
N GLN A 109 -2.92 8.27 -16.39
CA GLN A 109 -1.62 8.58 -17.00
C GLN A 109 -1.05 7.43 -17.84
N CYS A 110 -1.49 6.21 -17.60
CA CYS A 110 -0.99 5.02 -18.29
C CYS A 110 -2.14 4.36 -19.06
N PRO A 111 -2.20 4.49 -20.38
CA PRO A 111 -3.25 3.82 -21.17
C PRO A 111 -3.14 2.29 -21.07
N PRO A 112 -4.28 1.56 -21.09
CA PRO A 112 -4.29 0.09 -21.07
C PRO A 112 -3.51 -0.51 -22.27
N PRO A 113 -2.91 -1.71 -22.11
CA PRO A 113 -3.06 -2.67 -21.02
C PRO A 113 -1.99 -2.52 -19.92
N HIS A 114 -2.43 -2.33 -18.69
CA HIS A 114 -1.59 -2.13 -17.51
C HIS A 114 -0.87 -3.40 -17.02
N GLY A 115 -1.06 -4.54 -17.63
CA GLY A 115 -0.76 -5.89 -17.17
C GLY A 115 0.61 -6.19 -16.54
N GLN A 116 1.63 -5.35 -16.74
CA GLN A 116 2.93 -5.48 -16.05
C GLN A 116 3.09 -4.51 -14.89
N MET A 117 2.35 -3.41 -14.88
CA MET A 117 2.45 -2.40 -13.83
C MET A 117 1.56 -2.71 -12.64
N GLU A 118 0.39 -3.34 -12.85
CA GLU A 118 -0.55 -3.68 -11.80
C GLU A 118 0.09 -4.47 -10.64
N PRO A 119 0.82 -5.58 -10.88
CA PRO A 119 1.43 -6.32 -9.77
C PRO A 119 2.50 -5.53 -9.02
N LEU A 120 3.23 -4.66 -9.73
CA LEU A 120 4.25 -3.80 -9.10
C LEU A 120 3.60 -2.70 -8.26
N MET A 121 2.54 -2.07 -8.78
CA MET A 121 1.76 -1.06 -8.05
C MET A 121 1.11 -1.67 -6.80
N GLU A 122 0.46 -2.82 -6.95
CA GLU A 122 -0.16 -3.55 -5.86
C GLU A 122 0.85 -3.82 -4.74
N LYS A 123 1.99 -4.41 -5.08
CA LYS A 123 3.06 -4.73 -4.11
C LYS A 123 3.53 -3.48 -3.36
N GLN A 124 3.85 -2.40 -4.09
CA GLN A 124 4.43 -1.20 -3.48
C GLN A 124 3.40 -0.44 -2.63
N ILE A 125 2.18 -0.25 -3.13
CA ILE A 125 1.14 0.49 -2.41
C ILE A 125 0.72 -0.26 -1.14
N LYS A 126 0.47 -1.58 -1.23
CA LYS A 126 0.11 -2.39 -0.05
C LYS A 126 1.21 -2.37 1.00
N ALA A 127 2.47 -2.44 0.59
CA ALA A 127 3.59 -2.38 1.54
C ALA A 127 3.64 -1.04 2.29
N GLU A 128 3.46 0.09 1.59
CA GLU A 128 3.47 1.41 2.24
C GLU A 128 2.24 1.62 3.13
N VAL A 129 1.05 1.21 2.69
CA VAL A 129 -0.17 1.26 3.51
C VAL A 129 -0.02 0.40 4.77
N TYR A 130 0.53 -0.80 4.63
CA TYR A 130 0.84 -1.68 5.77
C TYR A 130 1.76 -1.00 6.78
N GLN A 131 2.85 -0.35 6.34
CA GLN A 131 3.78 0.33 7.23
C GLN A 131 3.11 1.46 8.03
N VAL A 132 2.24 2.23 7.38
CA VAL A 132 1.47 3.29 8.06
C VAL A 132 0.54 2.69 9.12
N LEU A 133 -0.24 1.69 8.74
CA LEU A 133 -1.19 1.03 9.65
C LEU A 133 -0.49 0.32 10.80
N TRP A 134 0.61 -0.38 10.51
CA TRP A 134 1.39 -1.04 11.55
C TRP A 134 1.96 -0.04 12.56
N ALA A 135 2.50 1.10 12.10
CA ALA A 135 3.00 2.13 12.99
C ALA A 135 1.89 2.68 13.90
N TRP A 136 0.68 2.90 13.37
CA TRP A 136 -0.46 3.36 14.16
C TRP A 136 -0.94 2.31 15.18
N LEU A 137 -0.98 1.04 14.80
CA LEU A 137 -1.53 -0.03 15.64
C LEU A 137 -0.52 -0.54 16.67
N ALA A 138 0.78 -0.48 16.37
CA ALA A 138 1.83 -0.89 17.30
C ALA A 138 1.90 0.00 18.55
N ASP A 139 1.57 1.28 18.42
CA ASP A 139 1.53 2.25 19.52
C ASP A 139 0.17 2.27 20.25
N SER A 140 -0.82 1.50 19.77
CA SER A 140 -2.14 1.40 20.38
C SER A 140 -2.12 0.48 21.61
N PRO A 141 -2.85 0.83 22.69
CA PRO A 141 -2.92 -0.04 23.86
C PRO A 141 -3.52 -1.41 23.48
N PRO A 142 -3.01 -2.50 24.05
CA PRO A 142 -3.55 -3.83 23.78
C PRO A 142 -5.04 -3.90 24.17
N SER A 143 -5.80 -4.71 23.43
CA SER A 143 -7.23 -4.93 23.75
C SER A 143 -7.41 -5.32 25.21
N PRO A 144 -8.36 -4.70 25.94
CA PRO A 144 -8.56 -4.93 27.37
C PRO A 144 -8.74 -6.40 27.76
N ASN A 145 -9.19 -7.23 26.84
CA ASN A 145 -9.47 -8.65 27.05
C ASN A 145 -8.39 -9.59 26.50
N GLY A 146 -7.28 -9.06 25.96
CA GLY A 146 -6.21 -9.87 25.36
C GLY A 146 -6.63 -10.69 24.12
N ARG A 147 -7.83 -10.49 23.58
CA ARG A 147 -8.44 -11.27 22.49
C ARG A 147 -8.54 -10.52 21.15
N GLY A 148 -7.91 -9.37 21.03
CA GLY A 148 -7.85 -8.64 19.75
C GLY A 148 -6.87 -9.27 18.75
N PRO A 149 -7.01 -8.97 17.43
CA PRO A 149 -6.02 -9.36 16.46
C PRO A 149 -4.66 -8.74 16.81
N LEU A 150 -3.58 -9.44 16.49
CA LEU A 150 -2.24 -8.86 16.61
C LEU A 150 -2.14 -7.63 15.68
N PRO A 151 -1.48 -6.54 16.11
CA PRO A 151 -1.35 -5.32 15.31
C PRO A 151 -0.85 -5.57 13.88
N GLU A 152 0.08 -6.51 13.72
CA GLU A 152 0.63 -6.92 12.43
C GLU A 152 -0.44 -7.55 11.52
N GLN A 153 -1.27 -8.45 12.05
CA GLN A 153 -2.36 -9.10 11.29
C GLN A 153 -3.45 -8.09 10.91
N ALA A 154 -3.81 -7.23 11.84
CA ALA A 154 -4.79 -6.16 11.61
C ALA A 154 -4.30 -5.19 10.53
N ALA A 155 -3.04 -4.75 10.60
CA ALA A 155 -2.42 -3.90 9.60
C ALA A 155 -2.39 -4.56 8.21
N MET A 156 -2.03 -5.85 8.15
CA MET A 156 -1.99 -6.60 6.90
C MET A 156 -3.39 -6.70 6.25
N VAL A 157 -4.38 -7.18 6.99
CA VAL A 157 -5.75 -7.36 6.47
C VAL A 157 -6.33 -6.02 6.03
N THR A 158 -6.15 -4.97 6.84
CA THR A 158 -6.65 -3.63 6.52
C THR A 158 -5.96 -3.03 5.29
N ALA A 159 -4.65 -3.24 5.11
CA ALA A 159 -3.93 -2.79 3.93
C ALA A 159 -4.46 -3.44 2.64
N TRP A 160 -4.78 -4.74 2.68
CA TRP A 160 -5.41 -5.45 1.57
C TRP A 160 -6.83 -4.94 1.29
N SER A 161 -7.61 -4.69 2.34
CA SER A 161 -8.98 -4.17 2.23
C SER A 161 -9.00 -2.77 1.62
N ILE A 162 -8.11 -1.88 2.06
CA ILE A 162 -7.95 -0.52 1.52
C ILE A 162 -7.57 -0.58 0.05
N TYR A 163 -6.55 -1.38 -0.29
CA TYR A 163 -6.09 -1.49 -1.68
C TYR A 163 -7.19 -2.06 -2.59
N GLY A 164 -7.83 -3.18 -2.20
CA GLY A 164 -8.90 -3.79 -2.97
C GLY A 164 -10.11 -2.86 -3.18
N ALA A 165 -10.54 -2.16 -2.12
CA ALA A 165 -11.61 -1.18 -2.21
C ALA A 165 -11.25 -0.02 -3.16
N ALA A 166 -10.02 0.49 -3.08
CA ALA A 166 -9.55 1.58 -3.93
C ALA A 166 -9.42 1.17 -5.40
N VAL A 167 -8.93 -0.05 -5.69
CA VAL A 167 -8.92 -0.62 -7.05
C VAL A 167 -10.33 -0.70 -7.60
N GLN A 168 -11.26 -1.30 -6.84
CA GLN A 168 -12.65 -1.44 -7.26
C GLN A 168 -13.29 -0.08 -7.58
N TRP A 169 -13.05 0.93 -6.74
CA TRP A 169 -13.54 2.28 -6.99
C TRP A 169 -12.89 2.92 -8.23
N SER A 170 -11.57 2.78 -8.39
CA SER A 170 -10.82 3.39 -9.50
C SER A 170 -11.20 2.84 -10.87
N GLN A 171 -11.70 1.61 -10.95
CA GLN A 171 -12.08 0.92 -12.19
C GLN A 171 -13.54 1.13 -12.60
N GLN A 172 -14.36 1.80 -11.77
CA GLN A 172 -15.76 2.06 -12.11
C GLN A 172 -15.87 3.10 -13.24
N GLU A 173 -16.68 2.83 -14.28
CA GLU A 173 -16.94 3.77 -15.37
C GLU A 173 -17.65 5.05 -14.88
N ARG A 174 -18.59 4.91 -13.94
CA ARG A 174 -19.30 6.00 -13.27
C ARG A 174 -18.93 6.03 -11.81
N ARG A 175 -17.75 6.58 -11.52
CA ARG A 175 -17.27 6.69 -10.14
C ARG A 175 -18.09 7.71 -9.35
N GLN A 176 -18.55 7.31 -8.18
CA GLN A 176 -19.03 8.27 -7.18
C GLN A 176 -17.88 9.15 -6.68
N PRO A 177 -18.16 10.36 -6.13
CA PRO A 177 -17.13 11.16 -5.48
C PRO A 177 -16.36 10.33 -4.44
N VAL A 178 -15.04 10.55 -4.34
CA VAL A 178 -14.20 9.75 -3.44
C VAL A 178 -14.62 9.91 -1.98
N GLU A 179 -15.14 11.06 -1.60
CA GLU A 179 -15.65 11.35 -0.27
C GLU A 179 -16.83 10.42 0.09
N ALA A 180 -17.80 10.32 -0.80
CA ALA A 180 -18.96 9.45 -0.61
C ALA A 180 -18.57 7.97 -0.53
N PHE A 181 -17.58 7.55 -1.32
CA PHE A 181 -17.03 6.20 -1.24
C PHE A 181 -16.34 5.94 0.10
N VAL A 182 -15.52 6.88 0.56
CA VAL A 182 -14.82 6.79 1.84
C VAL A 182 -15.82 6.69 3.00
N GLU A 183 -16.87 7.50 3.02
CA GLU A 183 -17.93 7.46 4.04
C GLU A 183 -18.61 6.09 4.12
N GLN A 184 -18.77 5.39 3.01
CA GLN A 184 -19.38 4.05 2.97
C GLN A 184 -18.42 2.94 3.43
N VAL A 185 -17.13 3.04 3.10
CA VAL A 185 -16.14 1.99 3.37
C VAL A 185 -15.52 2.11 4.77
N LEU A 186 -15.37 3.34 5.26
CA LEU A 186 -14.71 3.61 6.55
C LEU A 186 -15.32 2.83 7.73
N PRO A 187 -16.65 2.75 7.93
CA PRO A 187 -17.24 1.98 9.02
C PRO A 187 -16.88 0.49 8.97
N ILE A 188 -16.75 -0.08 7.77
CA ILE A 188 -16.38 -1.49 7.56
C ILE A 188 -14.93 -1.72 8.02
N LEU A 189 -14.01 -0.83 7.63
CA LEU A 189 -12.61 -0.90 8.04
C LEU A 189 -12.45 -0.75 9.55
N LEU A 190 -13.17 0.19 10.16
CA LEU A 190 -13.14 0.41 11.62
C LEU A 190 -13.70 -0.79 12.39
N ALA A 191 -14.78 -1.41 11.92
CA ALA A 191 -15.34 -2.61 12.53
C ALA A 191 -14.39 -3.81 12.46
N GLY A 192 -13.61 -3.93 11.37
CA GLY A 192 -12.59 -4.97 11.21
C GLY A 192 -11.39 -4.79 12.16
N LEU A 193 -11.06 -3.55 12.49
CA LEU A 193 -9.95 -3.21 13.40
C LEU A 193 -10.37 -3.27 14.88
N HIS A 194 -11.63 -2.99 15.18
CA HIS A 194 -12.21 -3.02 16.50
C HIS A 194 -13.52 -3.82 16.46
N PRO A 195 -13.45 -5.17 16.53
CA PRO A 195 -14.67 -5.98 16.55
C PRO A 195 -15.54 -5.56 17.76
N PRO A 196 -16.88 -5.46 17.58
CA PRO A 196 -17.76 -5.06 18.66
C PRO A 196 -17.60 -5.98 19.86
N ALA A 197 -17.54 -5.40 21.04
CA ALA A 197 -17.51 -6.13 22.30
C ALA A 197 -18.78 -7.03 22.38
N GLY A 198 -18.64 -8.33 22.11
CA GLY A 198 -19.76 -9.27 22.08
C GLY A 198 -19.85 -10.17 20.84
N SER A 199 -18.98 -10.05 19.86
CA SER A 199 -18.88 -11.08 18.80
C SER A 199 -18.36 -12.37 19.44
N ALA A 200 -19.29 -13.33 19.66
CA ALA A 200 -18.98 -14.64 20.21
C ALA A 200 -17.86 -15.30 19.41
N SER A 201 -16.89 -15.82 20.12
CA SER A 201 -15.87 -16.68 19.53
C SER A 201 -16.57 -17.75 18.68
N ILE A 202 -16.12 -17.90 17.44
CA ILE A 202 -16.37 -19.13 16.69
C ILE A 202 -15.57 -20.21 17.44
N GLY A 203 -16.11 -20.62 18.58
CA GLY A 203 -15.56 -21.67 19.41
C GLY A 203 -15.79 -22.99 18.70
N GLY A 204 -14.72 -23.61 18.24
CA GLY A 204 -14.72 -24.99 17.83
C GLY A 204 -15.18 -25.89 19.00
N GLY A 205 -16.47 -26.21 19.05
CA GLY A 205 -17.00 -27.28 19.83
C GLY A 205 -16.56 -28.61 19.20
N ALA A 206 -15.35 -29.04 19.53
CA ALA A 206 -14.99 -30.45 19.35
C ALA A 206 -15.76 -31.24 20.38
N ALA A 207 -16.96 -31.73 20.02
CA ALA A 207 -17.66 -32.75 20.77
C ALA A 207 -16.79 -34.01 20.77
N SER A 208 -16.20 -34.31 21.93
CA SER A 208 -15.52 -35.58 22.17
C SER A 208 -16.56 -36.70 22.09
N PRO A 209 -16.38 -37.75 21.27
CA PRO A 209 -17.32 -38.85 21.25
C PRO A 209 -17.23 -39.66 22.58
N ALA A 210 -18.38 -39.80 23.21
CA ALA A 210 -18.54 -40.62 24.39
C ALA A 210 -18.12 -42.06 24.14
N ARG A 211 -17.21 -42.59 24.95
CA ARG A 211 -16.74 -43.97 24.98
C ARG A 211 -17.87 -44.88 25.45
N PRO A 212 -18.27 -45.93 24.72
CA PRO A 212 -19.30 -46.88 25.19
C PRO A 212 -18.80 -47.69 26.36
N ALA A 213 -19.65 -47.80 27.41
CA ALA A 213 -19.42 -48.60 28.59
C ALA A 213 -19.32 -50.08 28.21
N ARG A 214 -18.22 -50.76 28.57
CA ARG A 214 -18.08 -52.20 28.56
C ARG A 214 -18.99 -52.76 29.66
N ARG A 215 -20.04 -53.51 29.25
CA ARG A 215 -20.77 -54.42 30.17
C ARG A 215 -19.91 -55.68 30.34
N GLY A 216 -19.67 -56.04 31.60
CA GLY A 216 -19.00 -57.24 32.00
C GLY A 216 -19.87 -58.50 31.83
N ARG A 217 -19.22 -59.60 31.55
CA ARG A 217 -19.47 -60.94 32.10
C ARG A 217 -18.12 -61.57 32.33
#